data_fc55b8de81036a234e90912364bc62b4
#
_entry.id   fc55b8de81036a234e90912364bc62b4
#
_cell.length_a   1.000
_cell.length_b   1.000
_cell.length_c   1.000
_cell.angle_alpha   90.00
_cell.angle_beta   90.00
_cell.angle_gamma   90.00
#
_symmetry.space_group_name_H-M   'P 1'
#
loop_
_entity.id
_entity.type
_entity.pdbx_description
1 polymer ?
#
loop_
_entity_poly.entity_id
_entity_poly.type
_entity_poly.pdbx_seq_one_letter_code
_entity_poly.pdbx_strand_id
1 'polypeptide(L)'
;MITITVNFLKAALLFASDEETRYYLKGVHLLRRGDHLRITATDGHRLFCAMQMLTPDQSGPNFDVILPRDGLKKALTGVHRNCEVLALDLEWDGDRVKRAVLNDLAMPPVDGTFPTIERVVPDANAIGGETASFNPLYLADLGKAAKILTGNVNGFHLGHNGGSPALVSFDAAAGNAFAVVMPYRCHVAPIVSSVVADIIGRDAPAASEKAA
;
A
#
# COMPACT_ATOMS: atom_id res chain seq x y z
N MET A 1 11.64 -12.32 -19.57
CA MET A 1 11.53 -12.67 -18.13
C MET A 1 11.95 -11.49 -17.31
N ILE A 2 11.19 -11.09 -16.32
CA ILE A 2 11.57 -10.06 -15.36
C ILE A 2 11.57 -10.65 -13.94
N THR A 3 12.32 -10.05 -13.02
CA THR A 3 12.26 -10.44 -11.61
C THR A 3 11.45 -9.42 -10.81
N ILE A 4 10.73 -9.90 -9.82
CA ILE A 4 9.90 -9.08 -8.94
C ILE A 4 10.33 -9.29 -7.48
N THR A 5 10.47 -8.21 -6.74
CA THR A 5 10.81 -8.25 -5.31
C THR A 5 9.66 -8.88 -4.51
N VAL A 6 9.96 -10.00 -3.85
CA VAL A 6 8.98 -10.79 -3.08
C VAL A 6 8.32 -9.96 -1.98
N ASN A 7 9.10 -9.16 -1.27
CA ASN A 7 8.59 -8.33 -0.19
C ASN A 7 7.62 -7.25 -0.67
N PHE A 8 7.81 -6.70 -1.89
CA PHE A 8 6.86 -5.76 -2.48
C PHE A 8 5.52 -6.43 -2.80
N LEU A 9 5.54 -7.65 -3.35
CA LEU A 9 4.31 -8.41 -3.59
C LEU A 9 3.59 -8.78 -2.29
N LYS A 10 4.33 -9.26 -1.28
CA LYS A 10 3.77 -9.60 0.04
C LYS A 10 3.15 -8.39 0.74
N ALA A 11 3.83 -7.23 0.71
CA ALA A 11 3.30 -6.00 1.27
C ALA A 11 2.05 -5.53 0.51
N ALA A 12 2.10 -5.51 -0.84
CA ALA A 12 0.96 -5.12 -1.68
C ALA A 12 -0.28 -5.97 -1.41
N LEU A 13 -0.14 -7.27 -1.20
CA LEU A 13 -1.25 -8.17 -0.91
C LEU A 13 -2.04 -7.82 0.37
N LEU A 14 -1.43 -7.12 1.32
CA LEU A 14 -2.14 -6.63 2.52
C LEU A 14 -3.16 -5.53 2.19
N PHE A 15 -2.97 -4.84 1.05
CA PHE A 15 -3.77 -3.70 0.62
C PHE A 15 -4.75 -4.05 -0.51
N ALA A 16 -4.63 -5.24 -1.10
CA ALA A 16 -5.55 -5.70 -2.12
C ALA A 16 -6.92 -5.99 -1.53
N SER A 17 -7.99 -5.53 -2.22
CA SER A 17 -9.38 -5.76 -1.81
C SER A 17 -9.74 -7.25 -1.78
N ASP A 18 -10.73 -7.60 -0.98
CA ASP A 18 -11.42 -8.89 -1.01
C ASP A 18 -12.87 -8.77 -1.48
N GLU A 19 -13.34 -7.55 -1.80
CA GLU A 19 -14.69 -7.28 -2.27
C GLU A 19 -14.92 -7.80 -3.71
N GLU A 20 -15.98 -8.57 -3.91
CA GLU A 20 -16.36 -9.12 -5.22
C GLU A 20 -16.86 -8.05 -6.19
N THR A 21 -17.52 -7.01 -5.68
CA THR A 21 -18.11 -5.95 -6.51
C THR A 21 -17.06 -5.06 -7.18
N ARG A 22 -15.89 -4.92 -6.56
CA ARG A 22 -14.75 -4.16 -7.08
C ARG A 22 -13.63 -5.09 -7.49
N TYR A 23 -13.94 -6.07 -8.35
CA TYR A 23 -13.02 -7.15 -8.77
C TYR A 23 -11.67 -6.64 -9.30
N TYR A 24 -11.63 -5.46 -9.94
CA TYR A 24 -10.41 -4.81 -10.44
C TYR A 24 -9.47 -4.32 -9.33
N LEU A 25 -9.92 -4.26 -8.06
CA LEU A 25 -9.09 -4.02 -6.88
C LEU A 25 -8.69 -5.32 -6.17
N LYS A 26 -9.23 -6.47 -6.61
CA LYS A 26 -8.97 -7.78 -6.01
C LYS A 26 -7.66 -8.40 -6.53
N GLY A 27 -6.62 -7.58 -6.60
CA GLY A 27 -5.33 -7.99 -7.11
C GLY A 27 -4.23 -6.96 -6.86
N VAL A 28 -3.05 -7.29 -7.34
CA VAL A 28 -1.89 -6.40 -7.35
C VAL A 28 -1.66 -5.92 -8.77
N HIS A 29 -1.66 -4.63 -8.96
CA HIS A 29 -1.40 -3.98 -10.22
C HIS A 29 0.10 -3.87 -10.48
N LEU A 30 0.53 -4.34 -11.63
CA LEU A 30 1.88 -4.25 -12.14
C LEU A 30 1.89 -3.38 -13.39
N LEU A 31 2.58 -2.25 -13.31
CA LEU A 31 2.74 -1.32 -14.42
C LEU A 31 4.21 -1.18 -14.77
N ARG A 32 4.58 -1.64 -15.97
CA ARG A 32 5.92 -1.41 -16.51
C ARG A 32 5.92 -0.24 -17.47
N ARG A 33 6.87 0.67 -17.26
CA ARG A 33 7.21 1.75 -18.20
C ARG A 33 8.74 1.84 -18.32
N GLY A 34 9.27 1.40 -19.44
CA GLY A 34 10.72 1.31 -19.66
C GLY A 34 11.39 0.38 -18.66
N ASP A 35 12.31 0.93 -17.88
CA ASP A 35 13.05 0.25 -16.81
C ASP A 35 12.39 0.33 -15.42
N HIS A 36 11.21 0.93 -15.32
CA HIS A 36 10.45 1.04 -14.08
C HIS A 36 9.33 0.02 -14.01
N LEU A 37 9.25 -0.70 -12.91
CA LEU A 37 8.14 -1.57 -12.55
C LEU A 37 7.48 -1.02 -11.29
N ARG A 38 6.24 -0.55 -11.43
CA ARG A 38 5.39 -0.10 -10.32
C ARG A 38 4.52 -1.27 -9.85
N ILE A 39 4.53 -1.53 -8.55
CA ILE A 39 3.73 -2.54 -7.87
C ILE A 39 2.75 -1.81 -6.95
N THR A 40 1.45 -1.95 -7.20
CA THR A 40 0.42 -1.17 -6.49
C THR A 40 -0.75 -2.06 -6.09
N ALA A 41 -1.32 -1.81 -4.93
CA ALA A 41 -2.58 -2.41 -4.50
C ALA A 41 -3.40 -1.44 -3.66
N THR A 42 -4.72 -1.55 -3.72
CA THR A 42 -5.65 -0.72 -2.95
C THR A 42 -6.97 -1.46 -2.72
N ASP A 43 -7.63 -1.16 -1.60
CA ASP A 43 -9.00 -1.56 -1.31
C ASP A 43 -9.99 -0.37 -1.41
N GLY A 44 -9.49 0.81 -1.84
CA GLY A 44 -10.25 2.06 -1.92
C GLY A 44 -10.18 2.92 -0.65
N HIS A 45 -9.66 2.38 0.47
CA HIS A 45 -9.48 3.11 1.74
C HIS A 45 -8.01 3.30 2.11
N ARG A 46 -7.17 2.47 1.57
CA ARG A 46 -5.72 2.51 1.72
C ARG A 46 -5.05 2.02 0.45
N LEU A 47 -3.82 2.43 0.23
CA LEU A 47 -3.03 2.12 -0.95
C LEU A 47 -1.60 1.79 -0.54
N PHE A 48 -1.02 0.82 -1.20
CA PHE A 48 0.42 0.55 -1.18
C PHE A 48 0.98 0.75 -2.58
N CYS A 49 2.13 1.37 -2.68
CA CYS A 49 2.86 1.53 -3.92
C CYS A 49 4.36 1.31 -3.69
N ALA A 50 4.98 0.52 -4.53
CA ALA A 50 6.43 0.36 -4.60
C ALA A 50 6.93 0.52 -6.03
N MET A 51 8.16 1.00 -6.18
CA MET A 51 8.84 1.15 -7.45
C MET A 51 10.12 0.32 -7.43
N GLN A 52 10.24 -0.55 -8.42
CA GLN A 52 11.44 -1.35 -8.65
C GLN A 52 12.08 -0.94 -9.97
N MET A 53 13.39 -0.74 -9.96
CA MET A 53 14.18 -0.57 -11.18
C MET A 53 14.51 -1.95 -11.77
N LEU A 54 14.29 -2.10 -13.07
CA LEU A 54 14.65 -3.27 -13.83
C LEU A 54 16.05 -3.10 -14.42
N THR A 55 16.81 -4.17 -14.45
CA THR A 55 18.14 -4.17 -15.05
C THR A 55 18.07 -4.31 -16.58
N PRO A 56 19.10 -3.91 -17.35
CA PRO A 56 19.07 -3.94 -18.81
C PRO A 56 18.78 -5.32 -19.43
N ASP A 57 19.19 -6.40 -18.75
CA ASP A 57 18.90 -7.78 -19.14
C ASP A 57 17.42 -8.17 -18.98
N GLN A 58 16.65 -7.38 -18.23
CA GLN A 58 15.22 -7.53 -18.05
C GLN A 58 14.41 -6.64 -19.03
N SER A 59 15.02 -6.18 -20.11
CA SER A 59 14.37 -5.38 -21.14
C SER A 59 13.18 -6.13 -21.76
N GLY A 60 12.17 -5.39 -22.23
CA GLY A 60 10.98 -5.97 -22.85
C GLY A 60 9.87 -4.94 -23.01
N PRO A 61 8.70 -5.35 -23.51
CA PRO A 61 7.58 -4.43 -23.74
C PRO A 61 7.03 -3.84 -22.44
N ASN A 62 6.43 -2.66 -22.56
CA ASN A 62 5.61 -2.10 -21.49
C ASN A 62 4.36 -2.95 -21.29
N PHE A 63 3.87 -3.00 -20.06
CA PHE A 63 2.61 -3.66 -19.75
C PHE A 63 1.89 -2.99 -18.59
N ASP A 64 0.61 -3.29 -18.51
CA ASP A 64 -0.31 -2.83 -17.50
C ASP A 64 -1.25 -4.00 -17.18
N VAL A 65 -1.07 -4.64 -16.01
CA VAL A 65 -1.81 -5.85 -15.65
C VAL A 65 -2.15 -5.88 -14.17
N ILE A 66 -3.28 -6.49 -13.85
CA ILE A 66 -3.68 -6.77 -12.47
C ILE A 66 -3.54 -8.28 -12.24
N LEU A 67 -2.64 -8.68 -11.38
CA LEU A 67 -2.50 -10.10 -11.00
C LEU A 67 -3.47 -10.43 -9.87
N PRO A 68 -4.27 -11.52 -9.99
CA PRO A 68 -5.30 -11.84 -9.03
C PRO A 68 -4.72 -12.17 -7.65
N ARG A 69 -5.35 -11.62 -6.59
CA ARG A 69 -4.94 -11.77 -5.19
C ARG A 69 -4.74 -13.23 -4.79
N ASP A 70 -5.68 -14.11 -5.14
CA ASP A 70 -5.64 -15.51 -4.74
C ASP A 70 -4.57 -16.29 -5.51
N GLY A 71 -4.33 -15.94 -6.78
CA GLY A 71 -3.22 -16.48 -7.57
C GLY A 71 -1.88 -16.10 -6.94
N LEU A 72 -1.70 -14.82 -6.60
CA LEU A 72 -0.49 -14.34 -5.95
C LEU A 72 -0.26 -14.97 -4.57
N LYS A 73 -1.31 -15.11 -3.74
CA LYS A 73 -1.21 -15.82 -2.45
C LYS A 73 -0.70 -17.24 -2.64
N LYS A 74 -1.25 -17.97 -3.62
CA LYS A 74 -0.80 -19.34 -3.94
C LYS A 74 0.66 -19.36 -4.42
N ALA A 75 1.02 -18.47 -5.36
CA ALA A 75 2.38 -18.38 -5.88
C ALA A 75 3.44 -18.04 -4.81
N LEU A 76 3.04 -17.27 -3.80
CA LEU A 76 3.90 -16.90 -2.67
C LEU A 76 3.89 -17.91 -1.53
N THR A 77 3.00 -18.91 -1.55
CA THR A 77 2.95 -19.98 -0.56
C THR A 77 4.19 -20.87 -0.73
N GLY A 78 4.89 -21.14 0.36
CA GLY A 78 6.11 -21.97 0.35
C GLY A 78 7.38 -21.27 -0.14
N VAL A 79 7.28 -20.01 -0.60
CA VAL A 79 8.47 -19.23 -0.94
C VAL A 79 9.31 -19.00 0.31
N HIS A 80 10.56 -19.46 0.24
CA HIS A 80 11.49 -19.36 1.36
C HIS A 80 11.68 -17.91 1.80
N ARG A 81 11.81 -17.69 3.11
CA ARG A 81 11.93 -16.34 3.70
C ARG A 81 13.10 -15.51 3.16
N ASN A 82 14.17 -16.17 2.73
CA ASN A 82 15.38 -15.54 2.18
C ASN A 82 15.29 -15.36 0.65
N CYS A 83 14.16 -15.71 0.01
CA CYS A 83 13.96 -15.46 -1.40
C CYS A 83 13.62 -13.98 -1.59
N GLU A 84 14.51 -13.23 -2.20
CA GLU A 84 14.37 -11.79 -2.41
C GLU A 84 13.54 -11.47 -3.64
N VAL A 85 13.68 -12.27 -4.70
CA VAL A 85 13.02 -12.04 -5.99
C VAL A 85 12.44 -13.33 -6.56
N LEU A 86 11.36 -13.19 -7.33
CA LEU A 86 10.77 -14.27 -8.13
C LEU A 86 10.78 -13.86 -9.61
N ALA A 87 10.97 -14.85 -10.48
CA ALA A 87 10.79 -14.66 -11.92
C ALA A 87 9.31 -14.50 -12.25
N LEU A 88 9.01 -13.50 -13.06
CA LEU A 88 7.71 -13.28 -13.67
C LEU A 88 7.85 -13.41 -15.19
N ASP A 89 7.16 -14.37 -15.75
CA ASP A 89 7.02 -14.52 -17.19
C ASP A 89 5.62 -14.10 -17.62
N LEU A 90 5.53 -13.46 -18.79
CA LEU A 90 4.27 -13.00 -19.37
C LEU A 90 4.09 -13.64 -20.74
N GLU A 91 2.99 -14.36 -20.89
CA GLU A 91 2.53 -14.86 -22.18
C GLU A 91 1.62 -13.83 -22.83
N TRP A 92 1.86 -13.54 -24.10
CA TRP A 92 1.18 -12.49 -24.85
C TRP A 92 0.21 -13.05 -25.86
N ASP A 93 -0.86 -12.31 -26.11
CA ASP A 93 -1.77 -12.49 -27.24
C ASP A 93 -1.93 -11.13 -27.92
N GLY A 94 -1.19 -10.93 -29.01
CA GLY A 94 -1.00 -9.61 -29.59
C GLY A 94 -0.34 -8.65 -28.59
N ASP A 95 -0.98 -7.52 -28.32
CA ASP A 95 -0.51 -6.50 -27.38
C ASP A 95 -1.01 -6.70 -25.93
N ARG A 96 -1.77 -7.78 -25.68
CA ARG A 96 -2.35 -8.07 -24.36
C ARG A 96 -1.60 -9.19 -23.65
N VAL A 97 -1.42 -9.05 -22.36
CA VAL A 97 -0.93 -10.15 -21.52
C VAL A 97 -2.08 -11.13 -21.31
N LYS A 98 -1.94 -12.33 -21.87
CA LYS A 98 -2.91 -13.42 -21.75
C LYS A 98 -2.77 -14.16 -20.44
N ARG A 99 -1.54 -14.36 -19.98
CA ARG A 99 -1.22 -15.11 -18.77
C ARG A 99 0.06 -14.60 -18.14
N ALA A 100 0.11 -14.59 -16.82
CA ALA A 100 1.31 -14.39 -16.04
C ALA A 100 1.71 -15.70 -15.36
N VAL A 101 3.00 -15.99 -15.32
CA VAL A 101 3.57 -17.14 -14.60
C VAL A 101 4.50 -16.61 -13.54
N LEU A 102 4.21 -16.90 -12.27
CA LEU A 102 5.01 -16.52 -11.12
C LEU A 102 5.23 -17.75 -10.23
N ASN A 103 6.50 -18.10 -9.97
CA ASN A 103 6.84 -19.28 -9.17
C ASN A 103 6.12 -20.55 -9.67
N ASP A 104 6.23 -20.83 -10.98
CA ASP A 104 5.61 -21.94 -11.69
C ASP A 104 4.06 -21.97 -11.66
N LEU A 105 3.43 -20.98 -11.05
CA LEU A 105 1.98 -20.85 -11.06
C LEU A 105 1.52 -19.89 -12.16
N ALA A 106 0.79 -20.44 -13.12
CA ALA A 106 0.16 -19.66 -14.18
C ALA A 106 -1.18 -19.07 -13.70
N MET A 107 -1.41 -17.78 -13.97
CA MET A 107 -2.64 -17.10 -13.64
C MET A 107 -3.06 -16.11 -14.73
N PRO A 108 -4.35 -16.06 -15.10
CA PRO A 108 -4.84 -15.02 -16.00
C PRO A 108 -4.86 -13.69 -15.27
N PRO A 109 -4.50 -12.57 -15.91
CA PRO A 109 -4.74 -11.24 -15.35
C PRO A 109 -6.23 -11.00 -15.11
N VAL A 110 -6.53 -10.14 -14.14
CA VAL A 110 -7.89 -9.65 -13.91
C VAL A 110 -8.27 -8.72 -15.06
N ASP A 111 -9.43 -8.96 -15.66
CA ASP A 111 -9.96 -8.11 -16.73
C ASP A 111 -10.57 -6.84 -16.12
N GLY A 112 -9.84 -5.75 -16.15
CA GLY A 112 -10.26 -4.47 -15.55
C GLY A 112 -9.19 -3.40 -15.64
N THR A 113 -9.59 -2.16 -15.38
CA THR A 113 -8.68 -1.01 -15.34
C THR A 113 -8.40 -0.63 -13.90
N PHE A 114 -7.13 -0.64 -13.51
CA PHE A 114 -6.73 -0.18 -12.17
C PHE A 114 -6.89 1.34 -12.06
N PRO A 115 -7.39 1.87 -10.94
CA PRO A 115 -7.62 3.30 -10.80
C PRO A 115 -6.32 4.11 -10.79
N THR A 116 -6.41 5.36 -11.26
CA THR A 116 -5.33 6.33 -11.24
C THR A 116 -5.01 6.72 -9.80
N ILE A 117 -3.83 6.37 -9.31
CA ILE A 117 -3.42 6.58 -7.92
C ILE A 117 -2.91 8.00 -7.65
N GLU A 118 -2.44 8.71 -8.65
CA GLU A 118 -1.83 10.03 -8.55
C GLU A 118 -2.76 11.07 -7.91
N ARG A 119 -4.08 10.84 -7.99
CA ARG A 119 -5.11 11.72 -7.41
C ARG A 119 -5.28 11.57 -5.90
N VAL A 120 -4.84 10.44 -5.34
CA VAL A 120 -5.03 10.13 -3.91
C VAL A 120 -3.75 10.22 -3.11
N VAL A 121 -2.59 10.30 -3.77
CA VAL A 121 -1.31 10.53 -3.11
C VAL A 121 -1.23 12.00 -2.72
N PRO A 122 -1.13 12.32 -1.41
CA PRO A 122 -1.05 13.70 -0.97
C PRO A 122 0.29 14.32 -1.36
N ASP A 123 0.29 15.63 -1.57
CA ASP A 123 1.53 16.39 -1.68
C ASP A 123 2.26 16.35 -0.32
N ALA A 124 3.55 16.06 -0.32
CA ALA A 124 4.38 16.04 0.87
C ALA A 124 4.37 17.38 1.63
N ASN A 125 4.15 18.49 0.93
CA ASN A 125 4.04 19.82 1.53
C ASN A 125 2.66 20.09 2.19
N ALA A 126 1.66 19.26 1.92
CA ALA A 126 0.32 19.39 2.50
C ALA A 126 0.17 18.66 3.84
N ILE A 127 1.28 18.15 4.39
CA ILE A 127 1.30 17.39 5.65
C ILE A 127 1.45 18.36 6.82
N GLY A 128 0.59 18.22 7.83
CA GLY A 128 0.66 18.97 9.07
C GLY A 128 -0.68 19.53 9.55
N GLY A 129 -0.77 19.90 10.81
CA GLY A 129 -1.84 20.70 11.40
C GLY A 129 -2.89 19.91 12.16
N GLU A 130 -3.97 19.51 11.54
CA GLU A 130 -5.15 18.97 12.23
C GLU A 130 -5.00 17.49 12.61
N THR A 131 -5.59 17.12 13.76
CA THR A 131 -5.66 15.72 14.18
C THR A 131 -6.56 14.91 13.27
N ALA A 132 -6.23 13.63 13.10
CA ALA A 132 -7.00 12.69 12.29
C ALA A 132 -7.24 11.38 13.05
N SER A 133 -8.36 10.74 12.77
CA SER A 133 -8.66 9.39 13.26
C SER A 133 -8.44 8.39 12.15
N PHE A 134 -7.87 7.22 12.47
CA PHE A 134 -7.61 6.17 11.49
C PHE A 134 -8.20 4.85 11.97
N ASN A 135 -8.61 4.01 11.03
CA ASN A 135 -9.01 2.64 11.34
C ASN A 135 -7.80 1.86 11.89
N PRO A 136 -7.86 1.35 13.13
CA PRO A 136 -6.74 0.65 13.75
C PRO A 136 -6.31 -0.62 12.99
N LEU A 137 -7.22 -1.28 12.27
CA LEU A 137 -6.88 -2.43 11.43
C LEU A 137 -6.00 -2.02 10.25
N TYR A 138 -6.24 -0.84 9.67
CA TYR A 138 -5.38 -0.31 8.60
C TYR A 138 -3.99 0.02 9.12
N LEU A 139 -3.89 0.62 10.31
CA LEU A 139 -2.60 0.90 10.95
C LEU A 139 -1.84 -0.39 11.29
N ALA A 140 -2.56 -1.44 11.72
CA ALA A 140 -1.96 -2.75 11.97
C ALA A 140 -1.35 -3.37 10.70
N ASP A 141 -2.02 -3.23 9.56
CA ASP A 141 -1.49 -3.72 8.28
C ASP A 141 -0.32 -2.88 7.76
N LEU A 142 -0.29 -1.57 8.05
CA LEU A 142 0.92 -0.75 7.83
C LEU A 142 2.12 -1.26 8.62
N GLY A 143 1.92 -1.63 9.89
CA GLY A 143 2.95 -2.26 10.71
C GLY A 143 3.45 -3.60 10.16
N LYS A 144 2.53 -4.43 9.63
CA LYS A 144 2.90 -5.68 8.93
C LYS A 144 3.70 -5.41 7.66
N ALA A 145 3.27 -4.41 6.86
CA ALA A 145 3.99 -4.01 5.66
C ALA A 145 5.40 -3.53 5.99
N ALA A 146 5.56 -2.66 7.00
CA ALA A 146 6.86 -2.20 7.47
C ALA A 146 7.78 -3.39 7.82
N LYS A 147 7.28 -4.35 8.59
CA LYS A 147 8.03 -5.56 8.96
C LYS A 147 8.43 -6.40 7.75
N ILE A 148 7.53 -6.58 6.77
CA ILE A 148 7.81 -7.33 5.54
C ILE A 148 8.92 -6.65 4.75
N LEU A 149 8.86 -5.33 4.61
CA LEU A 149 9.78 -4.55 3.77
C LEU A 149 11.17 -4.43 4.39
N THR A 150 11.27 -4.25 5.71
CA THR A 150 12.52 -3.95 6.41
C THR A 150 13.13 -5.15 7.14
N GLY A 151 12.38 -6.23 7.31
CA GLY A 151 12.78 -7.39 8.14
C GLY A 151 12.67 -7.15 9.65
N ASN A 152 12.47 -5.91 10.10
CA ASN A 152 12.39 -5.50 11.50
C ASN A 152 11.08 -4.78 11.81
N VAL A 153 10.72 -4.70 13.10
CA VAL A 153 9.59 -3.88 13.55
C VAL A 153 10.09 -2.44 13.77
N ASN A 154 10.61 -1.83 12.72
CA ASN A 154 10.86 -0.41 12.72
C ASN A 154 9.52 0.29 12.48
N GLY A 155 9.31 1.44 13.05
CA GLY A 155 8.09 2.22 12.84
C GLY A 155 7.90 2.62 11.37
N PHE A 156 6.82 3.31 11.12
CA PHE A 156 6.58 4.05 9.89
C PHE A 156 6.23 5.49 10.24
N HIS A 157 6.51 6.41 9.33
CA HIS A 157 6.11 7.80 9.48
C HIS A 157 4.73 8.00 8.86
N LEU A 158 3.81 8.60 9.61
CA LEU A 158 2.46 8.92 9.15
C LEU A 158 2.31 10.44 9.10
N GLY A 159 2.39 10.98 7.90
CA GLY A 159 2.11 12.39 7.65
C GLY A 159 0.63 12.57 7.31
N HIS A 160 -0.10 13.37 8.09
CA HIS A 160 -1.54 13.59 7.90
C HIS A 160 -1.90 15.06 8.02
N ASN A 161 -3.10 15.40 7.53
CA ASN A 161 -3.69 16.73 7.70
C ASN A 161 -5.22 16.58 7.75
N GLY A 162 -5.76 16.43 8.96
CA GLY A 162 -7.19 16.32 9.23
C GLY A 162 -7.88 15.22 8.38
N GLY A 163 -8.88 15.62 7.63
CA GLY A 163 -9.68 14.72 6.78
C GLY A 163 -9.05 14.33 5.44
N SER A 164 -7.85 14.82 5.13
CA SER A 164 -7.12 14.49 3.90
C SER A 164 -6.44 13.12 3.99
N PRO A 165 -6.16 12.44 2.85
CA PRO A 165 -5.39 11.21 2.87
C PRO A 165 -4.06 11.39 3.57
N ALA A 166 -3.64 10.43 4.38
CA ALA A 166 -2.35 10.44 5.06
C ALA A 166 -1.30 9.68 4.24
N LEU A 167 -0.11 10.27 4.12
CA LEU A 167 1.05 9.65 3.49
C LEU A 167 1.82 8.83 4.52
N VAL A 168 2.16 7.60 4.17
CA VAL A 168 2.96 6.70 4.99
C VAL A 168 4.29 6.46 4.33
N SER A 169 5.36 6.84 5.02
CA SER A 169 6.73 6.55 4.61
C SER A 169 7.29 5.44 5.50
N PHE A 170 7.90 4.45 4.86
CA PHE A 170 8.62 3.39 5.56
C PHE A 170 10.09 3.78 5.76
N ASP A 171 10.82 3.01 6.58
CA ASP A 171 12.25 3.15 6.74
C ASP A 171 12.98 3.04 5.39
N ALA A 172 14.15 3.65 5.27
CA ALA A 172 15.01 3.58 4.08
C ALA A 172 15.30 2.14 3.61
N ALA A 173 15.34 1.18 4.53
CA ALA A 173 15.48 -0.24 4.23
C ALA A 173 14.28 -0.83 3.44
N ALA A 174 13.13 -0.14 3.42
CA ALA A 174 11.97 -0.53 2.62
C ALA A 174 12.13 -0.24 1.12
N GLY A 175 13.20 0.44 0.72
CA GLY A 175 13.41 0.87 -0.65
C GLY A 175 12.39 1.94 -1.08
N ASN A 176 12.07 1.95 -2.37
CA ASN A 176 11.15 2.92 -2.96
C ASN A 176 9.67 2.51 -2.76
N ALA A 177 9.23 2.42 -1.52
CA ALA A 177 7.85 2.05 -1.18
C ALA A 177 7.20 3.09 -0.26
N PHE A 178 5.91 3.34 -0.47
CA PHE A 178 5.07 4.16 0.37
C PHE A 178 3.65 3.59 0.46
N ALA A 179 2.87 4.08 1.41
CA ALA A 179 1.45 3.79 1.47
C ALA A 179 0.65 5.08 1.67
N VAL A 180 -0.64 5.01 1.41
CA VAL A 180 -1.62 6.05 1.71
C VAL A 180 -2.73 5.41 2.52
N VAL A 181 -3.24 6.12 3.53
CA VAL A 181 -4.40 5.68 4.31
C VAL A 181 -5.40 6.82 4.44
N MET A 182 -6.68 6.51 4.16
CA MET A 182 -7.76 7.47 4.33
C MET A 182 -8.10 7.61 5.80
N PRO A 183 -8.27 8.85 6.31
CA PRO A 183 -8.75 9.07 7.66
C PRO A 183 -10.14 8.50 7.86
N TYR A 184 -10.40 8.02 9.05
CA TYR A 184 -11.74 7.63 9.48
C TYR A 184 -12.54 8.89 9.85
N ARG A 185 -13.70 9.07 9.25
CA ARG A 185 -14.60 10.18 9.60
C ARG A 185 -15.24 9.88 10.96
N CYS A 186 -14.65 10.41 12.01
CA CYS A 186 -15.21 10.35 13.36
C CYS A 186 -16.05 11.61 13.60
N HIS A 187 -17.32 11.43 13.95
CA HIS A 187 -18.23 12.55 14.28
C HIS A 187 -18.17 12.93 15.77
N VAL A 188 -17.42 12.19 16.56
CA VAL A 188 -17.28 12.44 18.01
C VAL A 188 -15.85 12.91 18.29
N ALA A 189 -15.73 14.11 18.83
CA ALA A 189 -14.45 14.62 19.27
C ALA A 189 -13.90 13.71 20.39
N PRO A 190 -12.61 13.30 20.35
CA PRO A 190 -12.02 12.49 21.41
C PRO A 190 -11.99 13.27 22.72
N ILE A 191 -12.47 12.66 23.81
CA ILE A 191 -12.52 13.25 25.16
C ILE A 191 -11.14 13.07 25.88
N VAL A 192 -10.05 13.11 25.11
CA VAL A 192 -8.72 12.74 25.63
C VAL A 192 -8.21 13.70 26.68
N SER A 193 -8.51 15.02 26.53
CA SER A 193 -7.99 16.04 27.43
C SER A 193 -8.55 15.93 28.85
N SER A 194 -9.85 15.66 29.01
CA SER A 194 -10.47 15.49 30.32
C SER A 194 -9.99 14.19 31.00
N VAL A 195 -9.97 13.08 30.27
CA VAL A 195 -9.49 11.79 30.79
C VAL A 195 -8.03 11.85 31.23
N VAL A 196 -7.17 12.51 30.44
CA VAL A 196 -5.76 12.68 30.78
C VAL A 196 -5.62 13.56 32.02
N ALA A 197 -6.37 14.67 32.12
CA ALA A 197 -6.35 15.56 33.31
C ALA A 197 -6.78 14.81 34.58
N ASP A 198 -7.85 14.00 34.49
CA ASP A 198 -8.35 13.21 35.60
C ASP A 198 -7.33 12.15 36.08
N ILE A 199 -6.65 11.47 35.13
CA ILE A 199 -5.68 10.40 35.49
C ILE A 199 -4.40 10.96 36.08
N ILE A 200 -3.87 12.08 35.53
CA ILE A 200 -2.56 12.61 35.92
C ILE A 200 -2.63 13.82 36.83
N GLY A 201 -3.85 14.19 37.30
CA GLY A 201 -4.06 15.30 38.22
C GLY A 201 -3.65 16.67 37.65
N ARG A 202 -3.67 16.86 36.35
CA ARG A 202 -3.42 18.16 35.72
C ARG A 202 -4.75 18.87 35.54
N ASP A 203 -4.85 20.10 35.97
CA ASP A 203 -5.99 20.95 35.70
C ASP A 203 -6.17 21.09 34.19
N ALA A 204 -7.37 20.81 33.71
CA ALA A 204 -7.69 21.02 32.30
C ALA A 204 -7.49 22.52 31.99
N PRO A 205 -6.84 22.91 30.89
CA PRO A 205 -6.76 24.29 30.50
C PRO A 205 -8.17 24.86 30.44
N ALA A 206 -8.43 25.93 31.16
CA ALA A 206 -9.72 26.61 31.16
C ALA A 206 -10.14 26.87 29.72
N ALA A 207 -11.34 26.37 29.34
CA ALA A 207 -11.92 26.65 28.04
C ALA A 207 -11.92 28.19 27.90
N SER A 208 -11.17 28.70 26.91
CA SER A 208 -11.23 30.12 26.59
C SER A 208 -12.63 30.41 26.12
N GLU A 209 -13.46 31.02 26.98
CA GLU A 209 -14.67 31.70 26.57
C GLU A 209 -14.30 32.70 25.48
N LYS A 210 -14.54 32.34 24.23
CA LYS A 210 -14.76 33.32 23.18
C LYS A 210 -16.18 33.82 23.32
N ALA A 211 -16.31 34.85 24.16
CA ALA A 211 -17.51 35.68 24.21
C ALA A 211 -17.64 36.48 22.91
N ALA A 212 -18.88 36.51 22.46
CA ALA A 212 -19.57 37.51 21.64
C ALA A 212 -18.86 38.02 20.37
#